data_42e4d35df7d71ea4211d02435cfb7fd2
#
_entry.id   42e4d35df7d71ea4211d02435cfb7fd2
#
_cell.length_a   1.000
_cell.length_b   1.000
_cell.length_c   1.000
_cell.angle_alpha   90.00
_cell.angle_beta   90.00
_cell.angle_gamma   90.00
#
_symmetry.space_group_name_H-M   'P 1'
#
loop_
_entity.id
_entity.type
_entity.pdbx_description
1 polymer ?
#
loop_
_entity_poly.entity_id
_entity_poly.type
_entity_poly.pdbx_seq_one_letter_code
_entity_poly.pdbx_strand_id
1 'polypeptide(L)'
;MALIDPTLERRVASTPASDPRTRAEALTTAARALRAAENVCVLTGAGISAESGIPTFRDALTGHWAQFSPAELATPEAFTANPERVWQWYASRCGAARVAQPNAAHRALTLLASRVSHFSLVTQNVDDLHERAGSRDVLALHGSLMRARCSAGCDGVVALSDEFTAMPRCVRCGDRLRPDVVWFGEQLPAADFELARKAAVACDVFVSVGTSNVVEPAASLPWLAASHGATVIVVNSSMLGQRKGPSILPIEGPAAVMLPRLVEEAFAGRRARQRGAASE
;
A
#
# COMPACT_ATOMS: atom_id res chain seq x y z
N MET A 1 9.15 18.95 12.10
CA MET A 1 9.04 19.80 10.89
C MET A 1 10.23 19.46 9.99
N ALA A 2 10.12 18.42 9.18
CA ALA A 2 11.15 18.07 8.21
C ALA A 2 10.74 18.70 6.88
N LEU A 3 11.42 19.78 6.51
CA LEU A 3 11.28 20.46 5.24
C LEU A 3 11.80 19.53 4.14
N ILE A 4 10.97 19.27 3.14
CA ILE A 4 11.39 18.63 1.90
C ILE A 4 12.37 19.58 1.22
N ASP A 5 13.63 19.18 1.12
CA ASP A 5 14.69 19.94 0.44
C ASP A 5 14.40 19.97 -1.08
N PRO A 6 14.15 21.14 -1.69
CA PRO A 6 13.88 21.24 -3.12
C PRO A 6 15.09 21.00 -4.01
N THR A 7 16.27 20.77 -3.44
CA THR A 7 17.50 20.54 -4.23
C THR A 7 17.71 19.08 -4.65
N LEU A 8 16.88 18.13 -4.18
CA LEU A 8 16.93 16.72 -4.57
C LEU A 8 16.41 16.43 -6.00
N GLU A 9 15.77 17.40 -6.65
CA GLU A 9 15.19 17.22 -8.00
C GLU A 9 16.19 17.28 -9.16
N ARG A 10 17.48 17.57 -8.95
CA ARG A 10 18.43 17.82 -10.05
C ARG A 10 19.49 16.74 -10.26
N ARG A 11 19.32 15.51 -9.79
CA ARG A 11 20.17 14.39 -10.15
C ARG A 11 19.38 13.18 -10.63
N VAL A 12 18.56 13.36 -11.67
CA VAL A 12 18.05 12.26 -12.47
C VAL A 12 19.10 11.88 -13.50
N ALA A 13 20.17 11.24 -13.07
CA ALA A 13 20.96 10.41 -13.96
C ALA A 13 20.15 9.15 -14.21
N SER A 14 19.72 8.92 -15.45
CA SER A 14 19.09 7.68 -15.91
C SER A 14 20.00 6.51 -15.54
N THR A 15 19.59 5.75 -14.52
CA THR A 15 20.24 4.45 -14.24
C THR A 15 19.96 3.57 -15.47
N PRO A 16 20.98 2.96 -16.12
CA PRO A 16 20.72 2.06 -17.22
C PRO A 16 19.79 0.96 -16.76
N ALA A 17 18.78 0.65 -17.58
CA ALA A 17 17.83 -0.43 -17.34
C ALA A 17 18.65 -1.70 -17.03
N SER A 18 18.37 -2.34 -15.90
CA SER A 18 19.08 -3.57 -15.49
C SER A 18 18.94 -4.62 -16.60
N ASP A 19 20.05 -5.32 -16.89
CA ASP A 19 20.11 -6.40 -17.88
C ASP A 19 18.95 -7.40 -17.66
N PRO A 20 18.23 -7.84 -18.72
CA PRO A 20 17.17 -8.83 -18.62
C PRO A 20 17.56 -10.12 -17.88
N ARG A 21 18.82 -10.55 -17.97
CA ARG A 21 19.37 -11.71 -17.25
C ARG A 21 19.39 -11.46 -15.74
N THR A 22 19.88 -10.30 -15.33
CA THR A 22 19.91 -9.88 -13.92
C THR A 22 18.51 -9.78 -13.33
N ARG A 23 17.53 -9.32 -14.12
CA ARG A 23 16.11 -9.28 -13.69
C ARG A 23 15.51 -10.67 -13.50
N ALA A 24 15.80 -11.60 -14.41
CA ALA A 24 15.34 -13.00 -14.31
C ALA A 24 15.94 -13.70 -13.09
N GLU A 25 17.25 -13.52 -12.86
CA GLU A 25 17.95 -14.06 -11.70
C GLU A 25 17.41 -13.50 -10.37
N ALA A 26 17.10 -12.19 -10.32
CA ALA A 26 16.50 -11.56 -9.15
C ALA A 26 15.11 -12.14 -8.86
N LEU A 27 14.27 -12.32 -9.89
CA LEU A 27 12.94 -12.93 -9.76
C LEU A 27 13.05 -14.37 -9.23
N THR A 28 13.91 -15.19 -9.81
CA THR A 28 14.12 -16.59 -9.40
C THR A 28 14.62 -16.67 -7.96
N THR A 29 15.52 -15.79 -7.56
CA THR A 29 16.05 -15.74 -6.20
C THR A 29 14.95 -15.35 -5.20
N ALA A 30 14.15 -14.33 -5.52
CA ALA A 30 13.01 -13.89 -4.72
C ALA A 30 11.94 -14.99 -4.62
N ALA A 31 11.62 -15.67 -5.73
CA ALA A 31 10.67 -16.79 -5.76
C ALA A 31 11.13 -17.95 -4.87
N ARG A 32 12.43 -18.23 -4.83
CA ARG A 32 13.02 -19.26 -3.97
C ARG A 32 12.89 -18.89 -2.50
N ALA A 33 13.19 -17.64 -2.13
CA ALA A 33 13.02 -17.14 -0.78
C ALA A 33 11.54 -17.22 -0.35
N LEU A 34 10.63 -16.76 -1.20
CA LEU A 34 9.19 -16.78 -0.94
C LEU A 34 8.64 -18.20 -0.79
N ARG A 35 9.13 -19.16 -1.58
CA ARG A 35 8.76 -20.58 -1.50
C ARG A 35 9.16 -21.22 -0.17
N ALA A 36 10.29 -20.81 0.39
CA ALA A 36 10.85 -21.34 1.63
C ALA A 36 10.23 -20.70 2.88
N ALA A 37 9.59 -19.54 2.74
CA ALA A 37 9.02 -18.79 3.84
C ALA A 37 7.77 -19.46 4.44
N GLU A 38 7.68 -19.44 5.75
CA GLU A 38 6.46 -19.80 6.51
C GLU A 38 5.68 -18.54 6.88
N ASN A 39 6.37 -17.46 7.23
CA ASN A 39 5.83 -16.18 7.67
C ASN A 39 6.13 -15.10 6.63
N VAL A 40 5.11 -14.57 5.99
CA VAL A 40 5.25 -13.53 4.97
C VAL A 40 4.51 -12.28 5.42
N CYS A 41 5.22 -11.15 5.47
CA CYS A 41 4.64 -9.84 5.67
C CYS A 41 4.72 -9.03 4.37
N VAL A 42 3.61 -8.41 3.99
CA VAL A 42 3.53 -7.58 2.78
C VAL A 42 3.16 -6.15 3.18
N LEU A 43 3.91 -5.17 2.67
CA LEU A 43 3.56 -3.75 2.74
C LEU A 43 3.24 -3.25 1.34
N THR A 44 2.05 -2.68 1.15
CA THR A 44 1.66 -2.09 -0.12
C THR A 44 1.50 -0.58 -0.02
N GLY A 45 1.78 0.11 -1.13
CA GLY A 45 1.52 1.54 -1.32
C GLY A 45 0.76 1.78 -2.62
N ALA A 46 0.50 3.05 -2.94
CA ALA A 46 -0.37 3.45 -4.05
C ALA A 46 0.04 2.88 -5.43
N GLY A 47 1.30 2.52 -5.61
CA GLY A 47 1.78 1.90 -6.85
C GLY A 47 1.16 0.55 -7.15
N ILE A 48 0.60 -0.19 -6.15
CA ILE A 48 -0.12 -1.44 -6.45
C ILE A 48 -1.47 -1.18 -7.11
N SER A 49 -2.09 -0.03 -6.85
CA SER A 49 -3.40 0.38 -7.37
C SER A 49 -3.31 1.21 -8.65
N ALA A 50 -2.10 1.58 -9.10
CA ALA A 50 -1.89 2.40 -10.28
C ALA A 50 -2.47 1.74 -11.55
N GLU A 51 -2.23 0.43 -11.73
CA GLU A 51 -2.78 -0.33 -12.87
C GLU A 51 -4.28 -0.64 -12.74
N SER A 52 -4.91 -0.26 -11.63
CA SER A 52 -6.37 -0.24 -11.45
C SER A 52 -7.00 1.11 -11.84
N GLY A 53 -6.17 2.09 -12.25
CA GLY A 53 -6.61 3.43 -12.61
C GLY A 53 -6.76 4.37 -11.40
N ILE A 54 -6.33 3.98 -10.20
CA ILE A 54 -6.28 4.88 -9.05
C ILE A 54 -4.94 5.65 -9.09
N PRO A 55 -4.98 6.98 -9.25
CA PRO A 55 -3.77 7.78 -9.25
C PRO A 55 -3.09 7.71 -7.88
N THR A 56 -1.75 7.72 -7.87
CA THR A 56 -1.00 7.88 -6.62
C THR A 56 -1.35 9.22 -5.98
N PHE A 57 -0.99 9.39 -4.71
CA PHE A 57 -1.30 10.65 -4.01
C PHE A 57 -0.74 11.88 -4.77
N ARG A 58 0.43 11.76 -5.39
CA ARG A 58 1.05 12.83 -6.20
C ARG A 58 0.31 13.04 -7.52
N ASP A 59 -0.08 11.96 -8.18
CA ASP A 59 -0.81 12.00 -9.45
C ASP A 59 -2.26 12.46 -9.26
N ALA A 60 -2.83 12.31 -8.06
CA ALA A 60 -4.17 12.79 -7.72
C ALA A 60 -4.27 14.34 -7.70
N LEU A 61 -3.13 15.04 -7.69
CA LEU A 61 -3.06 16.49 -7.81
C LEU A 61 -3.02 16.90 -9.28
N THR A 62 -4.07 16.55 -10.03
CA THR A 62 -4.22 16.86 -11.46
C THR A 62 -5.50 17.66 -11.73
N GLY A 63 -5.64 18.24 -12.90
CA GLY A 63 -6.81 19.03 -13.28
C GLY A 63 -7.06 20.17 -12.30
N HIS A 64 -8.27 20.30 -11.77
CA HIS A 64 -8.63 21.33 -10.79
C HIS A 64 -7.77 21.26 -9.51
N TRP A 65 -7.34 20.05 -9.10
CA TRP A 65 -6.58 19.84 -7.87
C TRP A 65 -5.09 20.13 -8.01
N ALA A 66 -4.56 20.33 -9.22
CA ALA A 66 -3.16 20.64 -9.48
C ALA A 66 -2.69 21.99 -8.86
N GLN A 67 -3.63 22.89 -8.58
CA GLN A 67 -3.35 24.19 -7.96
C GLN A 67 -3.16 24.11 -6.43
N PHE A 68 -3.43 22.97 -5.80
CA PHE A 68 -3.34 22.78 -4.36
C PHE A 68 -2.15 21.90 -3.99
N SER A 69 -1.50 22.24 -2.88
CA SER A 69 -0.48 21.39 -2.27
C SER A 69 -1.09 20.29 -1.38
N PRO A 70 -0.35 19.22 -1.08
CA PRO A 70 -0.76 18.24 -0.08
C PRO A 70 -1.14 18.84 1.28
N ALA A 71 -0.45 19.90 1.68
CA ALA A 71 -0.71 20.60 2.94
C ALA A 71 -2.08 21.30 2.96
N GLU A 72 -2.63 21.66 1.81
CA GLU A 72 -3.92 22.33 1.68
C GLU A 72 -5.10 21.34 1.55
N LEU A 73 -4.84 20.04 1.42
CA LEU A 73 -5.87 19.01 1.18
C LEU A 73 -5.85 17.86 2.18
N ALA A 74 -4.70 17.57 2.79
CA ALA A 74 -4.50 16.37 3.58
C ALA A 74 -3.84 16.66 4.94
N THR A 75 -4.33 17.68 5.64
CA THR A 75 -3.91 18.05 7.00
C THR A 75 -5.13 18.44 7.85
N PRO A 76 -5.07 18.34 9.19
CA PRO A 76 -6.11 18.85 10.09
C PRO A 76 -6.34 20.36 9.91
N GLU A 77 -5.27 21.11 9.68
CA GLU A 77 -5.33 22.57 9.49
C GLU A 77 -6.08 22.92 8.19
N ALA A 78 -5.85 22.16 7.11
CA ALA A 78 -6.55 22.33 5.84
C ALA A 78 -8.06 22.11 6.01
N PHE A 79 -8.45 21.05 6.75
CA PHE A 79 -9.86 20.75 7.03
C PHE A 79 -10.50 21.83 7.91
N THR A 80 -9.79 22.35 8.88
CA THR A 80 -10.26 23.43 9.73
C THR A 80 -10.47 24.72 8.93
N ALA A 81 -9.53 25.05 8.02
CA ALA A 81 -9.58 26.26 7.20
C ALA A 81 -10.66 26.18 6.11
N ASN A 82 -10.80 25.04 5.44
CA ASN A 82 -11.78 24.87 4.37
C ASN A 82 -12.28 23.40 4.30
N PRO A 83 -13.20 23.00 5.17
CA PRO A 83 -13.71 21.63 5.25
C PRO A 83 -14.40 21.16 3.97
N GLU A 84 -15.10 22.08 3.29
CA GLU A 84 -15.81 21.77 2.02
C GLU A 84 -14.83 21.38 0.91
N ARG A 85 -13.73 22.11 0.76
CA ARG A 85 -12.70 21.82 -0.23
C ARG A 85 -12.06 20.45 0.03
N VAL A 86 -11.65 20.21 1.27
CA VAL A 86 -11.04 18.92 1.66
C VAL A 86 -12.02 17.80 1.44
N TRP A 87 -13.29 17.97 1.84
CA TRP A 87 -14.32 16.97 1.60
C TRP A 87 -14.52 16.65 0.12
N GLN A 88 -14.67 17.65 -0.74
CA GLN A 88 -14.82 17.49 -2.20
C GLN A 88 -13.65 16.73 -2.83
N TRP A 89 -12.42 17.02 -2.40
CA TRP A 89 -11.26 16.31 -2.87
C TRP A 89 -11.30 14.82 -2.48
N TYR A 90 -11.62 14.52 -1.23
CA TYR A 90 -11.74 13.13 -0.79
C TYR A 90 -12.95 12.43 -1.42
N ALA A 91 -14.05 13.11 -1.64
CA ALA A 91 -15.20 12.57 -2.35
C ALA A 91 -14.85 12.16 -3.80
N SER A 92 -14.09 12.99 -4.51
CA SER A 92 -13.63 12.64 -5.86
C SER A 92 -12.72 11.42 -5.86
N ARG A 93 -11.82 11.28 -4.87
CA ARG A 93 -10.94 10.11 -4.72
C ARG A 93 -11.73 8.84 -4.35
N CYS A 94 -12.71 8.97 -3.46
CA CYS A 94 -13.61 7.87 -3.12
C CYS A 94 -14.38 7.38 -4.35
N GLY A 95 -14.92 8.29 -5.17
CA GLY A 95 -15.57 7.96 -6.44
C GLY A 95 -14.65 7.20 -7.39
N ALA A 96 -13.40 7.66 -7.56
CA ALA A 96 -12.40 6.96 -8.36
C ALA A 96 -12.07 5.55 -7.82
N ALA A 97 -11.92 5.41 -6.50
CA ALA A 97 -11.66 4.11 -5.88
C ALA A 97 -12.82 3.12 -6.05
N ARG A 98 -14.06 3.58 -5.96
CA ARG A 98 -15.27 2.75 -6.12
C ARG A 98 -15.40 2.14 -7.52
N VAL A 99 -15.09 2.89 -8.57
CA VAL A 99 -15.20 2.39 -9.96
C VAL A 99 -14.00 1.53 -10.36
N ALA A 100 -12.85 1.72 -9.73
CA ALA A 100 -11.65 0.93 -9.97
C ALA A 100 -11.89 -0.55 -9.64
N GLN A 101 -11.18 -1.45 -10.33
CA GLN A 101 -11.26 -2.88 -10.08
C GLN A 101 -9.91 -3.41 -9.56
N PRO A 102 -9.92 -4.38 -8.63
CA PRO A 102 -8.69 -5.06 -8.23
C PRO A 102 -7.95 -5.61 -9.44
N ASN A 103 -6.65 -5.35 -9.55
CA ASN A 103 -5.82 -5.85 -10.63
C ASN A 103 -5.15 -7.19 -10.27
N ALA A 104 -4.29 -7.68 -11.16
CA ALA A 104 -3.62 -8.97 -10.98
C ALA A 104 -2.70 -9.01 -9.75
N ALA A 105 -2.12 -7.86 -9.32
CA ALA A 105 -1.30 -7.82 -8.11
C ALA A 105 -2.11 -8.07 -6.84
N HIS A 106 -3.28 -7.46 -6.70
CA HIS A 106 -4.18 -7.69 -5.57
C HIS A 106 -4.59 -9.16 -5.48
N ARG A 107 -4.98 -9.77 -6.62
CA ARG A 107 -5.32 -11.21 -6.68
C ARG A 107 -4.13 -12.12 -6.38
N ALA A 108 -2.92 -11.74 -6.79
CA ALA A 108 -1.71 -12.49 -6.46
C ALA A 108 -1.42 -12.52 -4.97
N LEU A 109 -1.70 -11.43 -4.23
CA LEU A 109 -1.55 -11.41 -2.76
C LEU A 109 -2.57 -12.32 -2.08
N THR A 110 -3.82 -12.36 -2.56
CA THR A 110 -4.83 -13.30 -2.06
C THR A 110 -4.41 -14.76 -2.31
N LEU A 111 -3.83 -15.04 -3.49
CA LEU A 111 -3.27 -16.36 -3.77
C LEU A 111 -2.07 -16.66 -2.86
N LEU A 112 -1.14 -15.73 -2.68
CA LEU A 112 0.01 -15.89 -1.80
C LEU A 112 -0.42 -16.23 -0.37
N ALA A 113 -1.42 -15.52 0.16
CA ALA A 113 -1.99 -15.80 1.48
C ALA A 113 -2.46 -17.25 1.65
N SER A 114 -2.93 -17.90 0.58
CA SER A 114 -3.35 -19.31 0.60
C SER A 114 -2.18 -20.31 0.48
N ARG A 115 -0.95 -19.84 0.29
CA ARG A 115 0.23 -20.67 0.01
C ARG A 115 1.25 -20.72 1.15
N VAL A 116 1.16 -19.80 2.08
CA VAL A 116 2.07 -19.69 3.23
C VAL A 116 1.32 -19.96 4.54
N SER A 117 2.03 -20.31 5.59
CA SER A 117 1.44 -20.66 6.88
C SER A 117 0.89 -19.43 7.59
N HIS A 118 1.64 -18.34 7.56
CA HIS A 118 1.29 -17.06 8.17
C HIS A 118 1.47 -15.93 7.17
N PHE A 119 0.42 -15.15 6.98
CA PHE A 119 0.40 -14.03 6.05
C PHE A 119 -0.13 -12.79 6.73
N SER A 120 0.61 -11.70 6.64
CA SER A 120 0.19 -10.38 7.12
C SER A 120 0.21 -9.38 5.97
N LEU A 121 -0.93 -8.73 5.72
CA LEU A 121 -1.06 -7.69 4.70
C LEU A 121 -1.24 -6.33 5.37
N VAL A 122 -0.24 -5.49 5.19
CA VAL A 122 -0.21 -4.10 5.66
C VAL A 122 -0.33 -3.19 4.44
N THR A 123 -1.19 -2.19 4.49
CA THR A 123 -1.32 -1.24 3.40
C THR A 123 -1.25 0.20 3.88
N GLN A 124 -0.60 1.04 3.07
CA GLN A 124 -0.64 2.49 3.17
C GLN A 124 -1.78 3.09 2.34
N ASN A 125 -2.44 2.24 1.52
CA ASN A 125 -3.54 2.67 0.68
C ASN A 125 -4.80 2.92 1.51
N VAL A 126 -5.62 3.80 0.98
CA VAL A 126 -6.91 4.17 1.56
C VAL A 126 -8.10 3.68 0.70
N ASP A 127 -7.82 3.03 -0.45
CA ASP A 127 -8.80 2.29 -1.25
C ASP A 127 -9.12 0.93 -0.60
N ASP A 128 -10.13 0.23 -1.12
CA ASP A 128 -10.62 -1.07 -0.65
C ASP A 128 -10.30 -2.23 -1.63
N LEU A 129 -9.33 -2.04 -2.53
CA LEU A 129 -9.05 -3.02 -3.59
C LEU A 129 -8.49 -4.34 -3.06
N HIS A 130 -7.80 -4.33 -1.93
CA HIS A 130 -7.33 -5.56 -1.28
C HIS A 130 -8.50 -6.41 -0.79
N GLU A 131 -9.44 -5.81 -0.07
CA GLU A 131 -10.65 -6.47 0.44
C GLU A 131 -11.51 -6.98 -0.70
N ARG A 132 -11.70 -6.16 -1.74
CA ARG A 132 -12.47 -6.54 -2.94
C ARG A 132 -11.79 -7.62 -3.79
N ALA A 133 -10.46 -7.78 -3.66
CA ALA A 133 -9.73 -8.91 -4.24
C ALA A 133 -9.88 -10.20 -3.41
N GLY A 134 -10.47 -10.14 -2.22
CA GLY A 134 -10.65 -11.26 -1.29
C GLY A 134 -9.59 -11.37 -0.19
N SER A 135 -8.73 -10.37 -0.02
CA SER A 135 -7.80 -10.32 1.12
C SER A 135 -8.58 -10.12 2.43
N ARG A 136 -8.14 -10.81 3.48
CA ARG A 136 -8.71 -10.72 4.83
C ARG A 136 -7.71 -10.07 5.77
N ASP A 137 -8.22 -9.50 6.86
CA ASP A 137 -7.40 -8.95 7.97
C ASP A 137 -6.35 -7.94 7.50
N VAL A 138 -6.76 -7.04 6.57
CA VAL A 138 -5.88 -6.00 6.02
C VAL A 138 -5.63 -4.92 7.07
N LEU A 139 -4.36 -4.69 7.40
CA LEU A 139 -3.95 -3.60 8.30
C LEU A 139 -3.79 -2.31 7.51
N ALA A 140 -4.84 -1.49 7.47
CA ALA A 140 -4.88 -0.22 6.74
C ALA A 140 -4.30 0.91 7.60
N LEU A 141 -2.99 1.15 7.53
CA LEU A 141 -2.27 2.12 8.39
C LEU A 141 -2.74 3.56 8.23
N HIS A 142 -3.25 3.93 7.07
CA HIS A 142 -3.70 5.29 6.78
C HIS A 142 -5.23 5.44 6.74
N GLY A 143 -5.98 4.45 7.22
CA GLY A 143 -7.44 4.48 7.25
C GLY A 143 -8.09 4.10 5.92
N SER A 144 -9.29 4.61 5.64
CA SER A 144 -10.08 4.23 4.45
C SER A 144 -10.88 5.39 3.89
N LEU A 145 -10.94 5.49 2.56
CA LEU A 145 -11.81 6.40 1.82
C LEU A 145 -13.30 6.00 1.92
N MET A 146 -13.59 4.74 2.27
CA MET A 146 -14.95 4.22 2.33
C MET A 146 -15.66 4.57 3.64
N ARG A 147 -14.99 5.26 4.56
CA ARG A 147 -15.48 5.59 5.88
C ARG A 147 -15.26 7.07 6.23
N ALA A 148 -16.08 7.56 7.15
CA ALA A 148 -15.92 8.86 7.77
C ALA A 148 -15.96 8.74 9.29
N ARG A 149 -15.35 9.69 9.98
CA ARG A 149 -15.37 9.82 11.44
C ARG A 149 -15.74 11.23 11.87
N CYS A 150 -16.21 11.40 13.09
CA CYS A 150 -16.55 12.70 13.64
C CYS A 150 -15.29 13.57 13.81
N SER A 151 -15.34 14.83 13.34
CA SER A 151 -14.25 15.79 13.52
C SER A 151 -14.09 16.26 14.97
N ALA A 152 -15.18 16.22 15.76
CA ALA A 152 -15.16 16.55 17.19
C ALA A 152 -14.78 15.37 18.10
N GLY A 153 -14.36 14.20 17.53
CA GLY A 153 -13.85 13.09 18.30
C GLY A 153 -14.91 12.16 18.90
N CYS A 154 -16.16 12.18 18.45
CA CYS A 154 -17.10 11.13 18.82
C CYS A 154 -16.61 9.77 18.33
N ASP A 155 -16.72 8.74 19.18
CA ASP A 155 -16.29 7.39 18.83
C ASP A 155 -17.06 6.79 17.67
N GLY A 156 -16.38 5.92 16.94
CA GLY A 156 -16.92 5.15 15.82
C GLY A 156 -16.67 5.77 14.46
N VAL A 157 -16.85 4.93 13.45
CA VAL A 157 -16.76 5.29 12.04
C VAL A 157 -18.09 5.05 11.36
N VAL A 158 -18.37 5.80 10.31
CA VAL A 158 -19.59 5.69 9.51
C VAL A 158 -19.18 5.26 8.11
N ALA A 159 -19.76 4.18 7.58
CA ALA A 159 -19.59 3.81 6.19
C ALA A 159 -20.22 4.88 5.29
N LEU A 160 -19.52 5.27 4.24
CA LEU A 160 -20.02 6.22 3.28
C LEU A 160 -20.86 5.49 2.22
N SER A 161 -22.11 5.99 2.01
CA SER A 161 -22.98 5.50 0.93
C SER A 161 -22.41 5.85 -0.45
N ASP A 162 -22.94 5.24 -1.51
CA ASP A 162 -22.49 5.51 -2.87
C ASP A 162 -22.84 6.91 -3.38
N GLU A 163 -23.84 7.54 -2.78
CA GLU A 163 -24.39 8.84 -3.21
C GLU A 163 -23.91 10.03 -2.38
N PHE A 164 -22.83 9.88 -1.59
CA PHE A 164 -22.42 10.99 -0.75
C PHE A 164 -21.69 12.08 -1.58
N THR A 165 -22.39 13.14 -1.87
CA THR A 165 -21.85 14.35 -2.50
C THR A 165 -21.68 15.51 -1.49
N ALA A 166 -22.57 15.59 -0.52
CA ALA A 166 -22.52 16.58 0.55
C ALA A 166 -21.75 16.05 1.77
N MET A 167 -21.06 16.94 2.47
CA MET A 167 -20.36 16.60 3.71
C MET A 167 -21.37 16.26 4.82
N PRO A 168 -21.36 15.01 5.33
CA PRO A 168 -22.33 14.58 6.32
C PRO A 168 -22.02 15.14 7.71
N ARG A 169 -23.02 15.08 8.59
CA ARG A 169 -22.89 15.48 9.99
C ARG A 169 -22.96 14.29 10.93
N CYS A 170 -22.27 14.40 12.04
CA CYS A 170 -22.28 13.40 13.11
C CYS A 170 -23.66 13.34 13.75
N VAL A 171 -24.26 12.16 13.77
CA VAL A 171 -25.59 11.93 14.37
C VAL A 171 -25.61 12.10 15.89
N ARG A 172 -24.44 12.08 16.54
CA ARG A 172 -24.29 12.18 18.00
C ARG A 172 -24.17 13.64 18.48
N CYS A 173 -23.36 14.45 17.80
CA CYS A 173 -23.07 15.82 18.24
C CYS A 173 -23.41 16.90 17.21
N GLY A 174 -23.82 16.54 15.99
CA GLY A 174 -24.14 17.48 14.93
C GLY A 174 -22.94 18.11 14.21
N ASP A 175 -21.71 17.83 14.65
CA ASP A 175 -20.50 18.36 14.00
C ASP A 175 -20.23 17.67 12.66
N ARG A 176 -19.29 18.20 11.89
CA ARG A 176 -18.92 17.66 10.59
C ARG A 176 -18.32 16.27 10.71
N LEU A 177 -18.59 15.41 9.73
CA LEU A 177 -17.79 14.22 9.54
C LEU A 177 -16.57 14.57 8.65
N ARG A 178 -15.46 13.92 8.91
CA ARG A 178 -14.25 13.96 8.07
C ARG A 178 -13.98 12.58 7.51
N PRO A 179 -13.24 12.46 6.37
CA PRO A 179 -12.76 11.16 5.90
C PRO A 179 -11.99 10.42 6.99
N ASP A 180 -12.21 9.12 7.12
CA ASP A 180 -11.48 8.27 8.09
C ASP A 180 -10.10 7.90 7.53
N VAL A 181 -9.31 8.90 7.24
CA VAL A 181 -7.93 8.77 6.78
C VAL A 181 -6.97 9.47 7.74
N VAL A 182 -5.74 8.97 7.83
CA VAL A 182 -4.67 9.62 8.59
C VAL A 182 -4.08 10.72 7.72
N TRP A 183 -4.12 11.95 8.20
CA TRP A 183 -3.56 13.11 7.53
C TRP A 183 -2.10 13.34 7.89
N PHE A 184 -1.39 14.11 7.08
CA PHE A 184 -0.06 14.57 7.43
C PHE A 184 -0.10 15.34 8.76
N GLY A 185 0.84 15.01 9.65
CA GLY A 185 0.88 15.54 11.01
C GLY A 185 0.09 14.72 12.05
N GLU A 186 -0.79 13.81 11.63
CA GLU A 186 -1.46 12.89 12.54
C GLU A 186 -0.62 11.63 12.80
N GLN A 187 -0.86 11.01 13.94
CA GLN A 187 -0.25 9.73 14.29
C GLN A 187 -1.03 8.57 13.64
N LEU A 188 -0.32 7.54 13.24
CA LEU A 188 -0.95 6.28 12.82
C LEU A 188 -1.72 5.65 14.00
N PRO A 189 -2.78 4.86 13.72
CA PRO A 189 -3.44 4.06 14.75
C PRO A 189 -2.42 3.16 15.46
N ALA A 190 -2.16 3.41 16.74
CA ALA A 190 -1.07 2.78 17.48
C ALA A 190 -1.19 1.25 17.52
N ALA A 191 -2.41 0.72 17.65
CA ALA A 191 -2.66 -0.72 17.68
C ALA A 191 -2.31 -1.38 16.34
N ASP A 192 -2.76 -0.79 15.21
CA ASP A 192 -2.54 -1.34 13.87
C ASP A 192 -1.06 -1.25 13.49
N PHE A 193 -0.39 -0.14 13.82
CA PHE A 193 1.02 0.01 13.56
C PHE A 193 1.87 -0.97 14.40
N GLU A 194 1.49 -1.22 15.65
CA GLU A 194 2.19 -2.23 16.48
C GLU A 194 1.99 -3.65 15.94
N LEU A 195 0.79 -3.99 15.43
CA LEU A 195 0.57 -5.26 14.74
C LEU A 195 1.44 -5.39 13.49
N ALA A 196 1.50 -4.33 12.66
CA ALA A 196 2.37 -4.30 11.47
C ALA A 196 3.85 -4.45 11.84
N ARG A 197 4.28 -3.81 12.92
CA ARG A 197 5.65 -3.90 13.45
C ARG A 197 5.98 -5.32 13.91
N LYS A 198 5.07 -5.97 14.64
CA LYS A 198 5.23 -7.37 15.08
C LYS A 198 5.30 -8.32 13.89
N ALA A 199 4.45 -8.12 12.88
CA ALA A 199 4.49 -8.92 11.66
C ALA A 199 5.81 -8.74 10.89
N ALA A 200 6.34 -7.52 10.81
CA ALA A 200 7.63 -7.24 10.17
C ALA A 200 8.81 -7.89 10.90
N VAL A 201 8.78 -7.93 12.24
CA VAL A 201 9.82 -8.56 13.06
C VAL A 201 9.80 -10.09 12.94
N ALA A 202 8.61 -10.68 12.82
CA ALA A 202 8.42 -12.13 12.85
C ALA A 202 8.50 -12.78 11.46
N CYS A 203 8.56 -12.03 10.37
CA CYS A 203 8.52 -12.62 9.02
C CYS A 203 9.88 -13.16 8.56
N ASP A 204 9.83 -14.22 7.75
CA ASP A 204 10.99 -14.75 7.02
C ASP A 204 11.24 -13.95 5.74
N VAL A 205 10.14 -13.51 5.11
CA VAL A 205 10.15 -12.70 3.90
C VAL A 205 9.24 -11.49 4.08
N PHE A 206 9.78 -10.32 3.81
CA PHE A 206 9.04 -9.07 3.72
C PHE A 206 8.92 -8.64 2.26
N VAL A 207 7.68 -8.38 1.77
CA VAL A 207 7.47 -7.93 0.40
C VAL A 207 6.95 -6.49 0.40
N SER A 208 7.73 -5.56 -0.13
CA SER A 208 7.35 -4.15 -0.30
C SER A 208 6.89 -3.91 -1.73
N VAL A 209 5.63 -3.51 -1.94
CA VAL A 209 5.01 -3.41 -3.27
C VAL A 209 4.46 -2.02 -3.53
N GLY A 210 4.93 -1.38 -4.60
CA GLY A 210 4.34 -0.12 -5.08
C GLY A 210 4.43 1.04 -4.08
N THR A 211 5.41 1.03 -3.18
CA THR A 211 5.62 2.10 -2.21
C THR A 211 6.92 2.85 -2.48
N SER A 212 6.90 4.17 -2.24
CA SER A 212 8.11 4.99 -2.33
C SER A 212 9.09 4.76 -1.18
N ASN A 213 8.63 4.13 -0.08
CA ASN A 213 9.37 3.94 1.16
C ASN A 213 9.93 5.25 1.76
N VAL A 214 9.18 6.36 1.65
CA VAL A 214 9.55 7.70 2.17
C VAL A 214 8.62 8.16 3.29
N VAL A 215 7.39 7.64 3.35
CA VAL A 215 6.37 8.09 4.32
C VAL A 215 6.55 7.34 5.63
N GLU A 216 7.10 8.03 6.62
CA GLU A 216 7.28 7.47 7.97
C GLU A 216 5.97 7.55 8.79
N PRO A 217 5.77 6.61 9.73
CA PRO A 217 6.69 5.55 10.15
C PRO A 217 6.56 4.25 9.32
N ALA A 218 5.64 4.12 8.38
CA ALA A 218 5.43 2.91 7.59
C ALA A 218 6.68 2.52 6.76
N ALA A 219 7.44 3.52 6.28
CA ALA A 219 8.68 3.33 5.51
C ALA A 219 9.79 2.61 6.29
N SER A 220 9.71 2.56 7.62
CA SER A 220 10.68 1.85 8.46
C SER A 220 10.46 0.33 8.49
N LEU A 221 9.27 -0.18 8.19
CA LEU A 221 8.91 -1.60 8.32
C LEU A 221 9.81 -2.55 7.50
N PRO A 222 10.16 -2.29 6.22
CA PRO A 222 11.07 -3.16 5.46
C PRO A 222 12.45 -3.28 6.12
N TRP A 223 12.94 -2.19 6.73
CA TRP A 223 14.24 -2.15 7.41
C TRP A 223 14.22 -2.86 8.73
N LEU A 224 13.12 -2.73 9.45
CA LEU A 224 12.88 -3.47 10.67
C LEU A 224 12.90 -4.97 10.39
N ALA A 225 12.21 -5.43 9.34
CA ALA A 225 12.24 -6.83 8.92
C ALA A 225 13.65 -7.30 8.55
N ALA A 226 14.38 -6.53 7.72
CA ALA A 226 15.75 -6.84 7.33
C ALA A 226 16.70 -6.94 8.53
N SER A 227 16.56 -6.05 9.52
CA SER A 227 17.39 -6.07 10.75
C SER A 227 17.12 -7.27 11.65
N HIS A 228 15.99 -7.95 11.46
CA HIS A 228 15.64 -9.19 12.16
C HIS A 228 15.85 -10.44 11.30
N GLY A 229 16.57 -10.32 10.18
CA GLY A 229 16.99 -11.46 9.36
C GLY A 229 16.08 -11.80 8.19
N ALA A 230 14.98 -11.07 7.98
CA ALA A 230 14.09 -11.31 6.85
C ALA A 230 14.75 -10.96 5.52
N THR A 231 14.44 -11.73 4.48
CA THR A 231 14.70 -11.33 3.10
C THR A 231 13.65 -10.30 2.67
N VAL A 232 14.08 -9.14 2.20
CA VAL A 232 13.18 -8.08 1.73
C VAL A 232 13.11 -8.10 0.21
N ILE A 233 11.92 -8.33 -0.34
CA ILE A 233 11.64 -8.27 -1.77
C ILE A 233 10.96 -6.93 -2.05
N VAL A 234 11.53 -6.12 -2.97
CA VAL A 234 10.95 -4.82 -3.36
C VAL A 234 10.45 -4.91 -4.78
N VAL A 235 9.12 -4.82 -4.96
CA VAL A 235 8.45 -4.78 -6.27
C VAL A 235 8.00 -3.34 -6.54
N ASN A 236 8.63 -2.70 -7.52
CA ASN A 236 8.27 -1.32 -7.86
C ASN A 236 8.57 -1.02 -9.34
N SER A 237 7.79 -0.13 -9.95
CA SER A 237 7.99 0.33 -11.34
C SER A 237 9.29 1.10 -11.54
N SER A 238 9.85 1.69 -10.47
CA SER A 238 11.15 2.36 -10.46
C SER A 238 11.90 2.04 -9.18
N MET A 239 13.19 1.73 -9.30
CA MET A 239 14.08 1.50 -8.16
C MET A 239 14.81 2.78 -7.71
N LEU A 240 14.49 3.93 -8.31
CA LEU A 240 15.04 5.23 -7.87
C LEU A 240 14.62 5.53 -6.43
N GLY A 241 15.59 5.91 -5.61
CA GLY A 241 15.37 6.20 -4.19
C GLY A 241 15.17 4.98 -3.29
N GLN A 242 15.10 3.76 -3.85
CA GLN A 242 15.04 2.55 -3.03
C GLN A 242 16.40 2.26 -2.40
N ARG A 243 16.39 1.91 -1.11
CA ARG A 243 17.63 1.51 -0.41
C ARG A 243 18.12 0.17 -0.94
N LYS A 244 19.41 -0.04 -0.89
CA LYS A 244 20.08 -1.27 -1.30
C LYS A 244 20.72 -1.95 -0.09
N GLY A 245 20.82 -3.27 -0.11
CA GLY A 245 21.45 -4.05 0.95
C GLY A 245 21.52 -5.53 0.57
N PRO A 246 22.32 -6.33 1.28
CA PRO A 246 22.52 -7.75 0.95
C PRO A 246 21.25 -8.58 1.09
N SER A 247 20.32 -8.20 1.96
CA SER A 247 19.04 -8.88 2.15
C SER A 247 17.90 -8.30 1.30
N ILE A 248 18.20 -7.37 0.36
CA ILE A 248 17.19 -6.68 -0.44
C ILE A 248 17.25 -7.18 -1.88
N LEU A 249 16.13 -7.76 -2.34
CA LEU A 249 15.96 -8.28 -3.69
C LEU A 249 15.03 -7.36 -4.50
N PRO A 250 15.58 -6.52 -5.40
CA PRO A 250 14.77 -5.61 -6.21
C PRO A 250 14.15 -6.36 -7.40
N ILE A 251 12.85 -6.16 -7.62
CA ILE A 251 12.10 -6.61 -8.79
C ILE A 251 11.50 -5.37 -9.45
N GLU A 252 12.12 -4.88 -10.50
CA GLU A 252 11.69 -3.69 -11.20
C GLU A 252 10.61 -4.02 -12.23
N GLY A 253 9.48 -3.34 -12.15
CA GLY A 253 8.36 -3.44 -13.08
C GLY A 253 7.02 -3.12 -12.42
N PRO A 254 5.94 -3.04 -13.24
CA PRO A 254 4.58 -2.83 -12.77
C PRO A 254 4.14 -3.92 -11.80
N ALA A 255 3.48 -3.55 -10.71
CA ALA A 255 3.07 -4.51 -9.67
C ALA A 255 2.11 -5.57 -10.23
N ALA A 256 1.18 -5.18 -11.10
CA ALA A 256 0.22 -6.11 -11.72
C ALA A 256 0.86 -7.14 -12.67
N VAL A 257 2.12 -6.93 -13.06
CA VAL A 257 2.88 -7.87 -13.88
C VAL A 257 3.84 -8.69 -13.04
N MET A 258 4.61 -8.02 -12.17
CA MET A 258 5.72 -8.66 -11.48
C MET A 258 5.29 -9.52 -10.30
N LEU A 259 4.27 -9.10 -9.55
CA LEU A 259 3.81 -9.84 -8.38
C LEU A 259 3.13 -11.18 -8.74
N PRO A 260 2.23 -11.26 -9.76
CA PRO A 260 1.73 -12.55 -10.24
C PRO A 260 2.85 -13.50 -10.68
N ARG A 261 3.83 -13.00 -11.45
CA ARG A 261 4.97 -13.81 -11.90
C ARG A 261 5.80 -14.34 -10.75
N LEU A 262 6.07 -13.50 -9.73
CA LEU A 262 6.78 -13.91 -8.53
C LEU A 262 6.06 -15.04 -7.79
N VAL A 263 4.74 -14.89 -7.57
CA VAL A 263 3.93 -15.88 -6.86
C VAL A 263 3.81 -17.16 -7.68
N GLU A 264 3.60 -17.05 -8.99
CA GLU A 264 3.53 -18.21 -9.88
C GLU A 264 4.85 -18.99 -9.89
N GLU A 265 6.00 -18.31 -10.05
CA GLU A 265 7.32 -18.95 -10.04
C GLU A 265 7.63 -19.58 -8.68
N ALA A 266 7.25 -18.91 -7.57
CA ALA A 266 7.44 -19.45 -6.23
C ALA A 266 6.65 -20.76 -6.00
N PHE A 267 5.45 -20.91 -6.55
CA PHE A 267 4.56 -22.02 -6.23
C PHE A 267 4.18 -22.93 -7.42
N ALA A 268 4.78 -22.75 -8.59
CA ALA A 268 4.53 -23.60 -9.78
C ALA A 268 4.65 -25.10 -9.51
N GLY A 269 5.64 -25.53 -8.72
CA GLY A 269 5.86 -26.93 -8.38
C GLY A 269 4.83 -27.53 -7.40
N ARG A 270 4.09 -26.74 -6.64
CA ARG A 270 3.05 -27.23 -5.71
C ARG A 270 1.73 -27.56 -6.41
N ARG A 271 1.44 -26.98 -7.57
CA ARG A 271 0.25 -27.34 -8.38
C ARG A 271 0.31 -28.78 -8.92
N ALA A 272 1.48 -29.24 -9.32
CA ALA A 272 1.68 -30.60 -9.85
C ALA A 272 1.51 -31.69 -8.78
N ARG A 273 1.95 -31.42 -7.53
CA ARG A 273 1.82 -32.40 -6.42
C ARG A 273 0.37 -32.54 -5.89
N GLN A 274 -0.44 -31.48 -5.93
CA GLN A 274 -1.85 -31.56 -5.50
C GLN A 274 -2.74 -32.27 -6.54
N ARG A 275 -2.36 -32.28 -7.82
CA ARG A 275 -3.11 -33.03 -8.87
C ARG A 275 -2.79 -34.53 -8.89
N GLY A 276 -1.61 -34.93 -8.41
CA GLY A 276 -1.22 -36.33 -8.32
C GLY A 276 -1.77 -37.07 -7.09
N ALA A 277 -2.16 -36.36 -6.04
CA ALA A 277 -2.75 -36.98 -4.83
C ALA A 277 -4.28 -37.20 -4.89
N ALA A 278 -4.93 -36.73 -5.96
CA ALA A 278 -6.38 -36.90 -6.16
C ALA A 278 -6.73 -37.94 -7.22
N SER A 279 -5.74 -38.78 -7.65
CA SER A 279 -5.93 -39.81 -8.68
C SER A 279 -5.32 -41.17 -8.28
N GLU A 280 -5.40 -41.52 -6.96
CA GLU A 280 -5.26 -42.92 -6.50
C GLU A 280 -6.44 -43.34 -5.64
#